data_1f9b062ee4f1142f14c1300e8337a60a
#
_entry.id   1f9b062ee4f1142f14c1300e8337a60a
#
_cell.length_a   1.000
_cell.length_b   1.000
_cell.length_c   1.000
_cell.angle_alpha   90.00
_cell.angle_beta   90.00
_cell.angle_gamma   90.00
#
_symmetry.space_group_name_H-M   'P 1'
#
loop_
_entity.id
_entity.type
_entity.pdbx_description
1 polymer ?
#
loop_
_entity_poly.entity_id
_entity_poly.type
_entity_poly.pdbx_seq_one_letter_code
_entity_poly.pdbx_strand_id
1 'polypeptide(L)'
;MAEMKYDVENITVKEGSRVKITLVNEGVDIAMQHNILFVNFGKRKDVAAKAVQAGGDKNYVPEDPNLIAASDMAQPGETVVLEFDAPKKGYYTFLCTFPGHWQLMRGKLIVK
;
A
#
# COMPACT_ATOMS: atom_id res chain seq x y z
N MET A 1 -3.21 3.34 -13.02
CA MET A 1 -1.83 3.17 -12.54
C MET A 1 -1.07 2.26 -13.49
N ALA A 2 -0.51 2.83 -14.54
CA ALA A 2 0.24 2.10 -15.58
C ALA A 2 1.75 2.17 -15.38
N GLU A 3 2.21 3.03 -14.47
CA GLU A 3 3.62 3.23 -14.15
C GLU A 3 3.90 2.76 -12.72
N MET A 4 5.19 2.67 -12.38
CA MET A 4 5.65 2.28 -11.04
C MET A 4 5.49 3.44 -10.06
N LYS A 5 4.28 3.99 -9.98
CA LYS A 5 3.90 5.06 -9.03
C LYS A 5 2.39 5.07 -8.87
N TYR A 6 1.92 5.59 -7.74
CA TYR A 6 0.50 5.85 -7.53
C TYR A 6 0.12 7.19 -8.15
N ASP A 7 -1.14 7.32 -8.58
CA ASP A 7 -1.67 8.57 -9.11
C ASP A 7 -1.80 9.66 -8.04
N VAL A 8 -1.87 9.25 -6.78
CA VAL A 8 -2.05 10.13 -5.63
C VAL A 8 -0.91 9.95 -4.65
N GLU A 9 -0.30 11.04 -4.23
CA GLU A 9 0.81 11.03 -3.26
C GLU A 9 0.34 11.30 -1.83
N ASN A 10 -0.80 11.94 -1.66
CA ASN A 10 -1.36 12.28 -0.35
C ASN A 10 -2.84 11.90 -0.31
N ILE A 11 -3.22 11.20 0.76
CA ILE A 11 -4.60 10.83 1.04
C ILE A 11 -4.97 11.44 2.38
N THR A 12 -6.09 12.16 2.45
CA THR A 12 -6.57 12.78 3.69
C THR A 12 -7.93 12.19 4.06
N VAL A 13 -8.04 11.71 5.31
CA VAL A 13 -9.28 11.15 5.85
C VAL A 13 -9.52 11.67 7.26
N LYS A 14 -10.73 11.48 7.77
CA LYS A 14 -11.07 11.80 9.16
C LYS A 14 -10.81 10.61 10.07
N GLU A 15 -10.33 10.89 11.28
CA GLU A 15 -10.22 9.89 12.33
C GLU A 15 -11.58 9.23 12.58
N GLY A 16 -11.56 7.89 12.71
CA GLY A 16 -12.77 7.11 12.96
C GLY A 16 -13.64 6.85 11.73
N SER A 17 -13.26 7.35 10.54
CA SER A 17 -14.02 7.09 9.33
C SER A 17 -13.67 5.72 8.73
N ARG A 18 -14.58 5.19 7.90
CA ARG A 18 -14.30 3.99 7.10
C ARG A 18 -13.63 4.40 5.80
N VAL A 19 -12.42 3.89 5.56
CA VAL A 19 -11.63 4.21 4.37
C VAL A 19 -11.81 3.09 3.35
N LYS A 20 -12.09 3.45 2.11
CA LYS A 20 -12.18 2.52 0.98
C LYS A 20 -11.19 2.97 -0.09
N ILE A 21 -10.23 2.11 -0.40
CA ILE A 21 -9.22 2.36 -1.42
C ILE A 21 -9.47 1.39 -2.57
N THR A 22 -9.63 1.92 -3.76
CA THR A 22 -9.73 1.14 -4.99
C THR A 22 -8.42 1.26 -5.75
N LEU A 23 -7.70 0.16 -5.86
CA LEU A 23 -6.41 0.09 -6.55
C LEU A 23 -6.63 -0.49 -7.94
N VAL A 24 -6.49 0.34 -8.96
CA VAL A 24 -6.64 -0.06 -10.37
C VAL A 24 -5.26 -0.18 -11.00
N ASN A 25 -4.91 -1.38 -11.45
CA ASN A 25 -3.64 -1.62 -12.12
C ASN A 25 -3.87 -1.59 -13.64
N GLU A 26 -3.47 -0.50 -14.27
CA GLU A 26 -3.60 -0.29 -15.73
C GLU A 26 -2.39 -0.82 -16.51
N GLY A 27 -1.40 -1.41 -15.82
CA GLY A 27 -0.22 -1.97 -16.45
C GLY A 27 -0.55 -3.20 -17.30
N VAL A 28 0.36 -3.54 -18.21
CA VAL A 28 0.23 -4.70 -19.08
C VAL A 28 1.40 -5.70 -18.89
N ASP A 29 2.47 -5.27 -18.23
CA ASP A 29 3.65 -6.07 -17.97
C ASP A 29 3.50 -6.81 -16.65
N ILE A 30 3.88 -8.09 -16.58
CA ILE A 30 3.80 -8.89 -15.35
C ILE A 30 4.65 -8.30 -14.20
N ALA A 31 5.69 -7.54 -14.52
CA ALA A 31 6.49 -6.83 -13.52
C ALA A 31 5.72 -5.65 -12.88
N MET A 32 4.56 -5.28 -13.41
CA MET A 32 3.71 -4.20 -12.92
C MET A 32 2.61 -4.73 -12.00
N GLN A 33 2.97 -5.59 -11.06
CA GLN A 33 2.08 -6.01 -9.99
C GLN A 33 2.15 -4.97 -8.86
N HIS A 34 1.00 -4.60 -8.32
CA HIS A 34 0.92 -3.56 -7.29
C HIS A 34 0.00 -3.96 -6.16
N ASN A 35 0.36 -3.57 -4.96
CA ASN A 35 -0.52 -3.58 -3.80
C ASN A 35 -0.44 -2.21 -3.11
N ILE A 36 -1.21 -2.03 -2.05
CA ILE A 36 -1.08 -0.85 -1.21
C ILE A 36 -1.15 -1.27 0.26
N LEU A 37 -0.11 -0.89 1.01
CA LEU A 37 -0.02 -1.12 2.44
C LEU A 37 0.01 0.23 3.14
N PHE A 38 -0.73 0.34 4.24
CA PHE A 38 -0.69 1.51 5.12
C PHE A 38 0.08 1.13 6.37
N VAL A 39 1.11 1.91 6.70
CA VAL A 39 2.02 1.63 7.80
C VAL A 39 2.25 2.88 8.66
N ASN A 40 2.77 2.68 9.86
CA ASN A 40 3.15 3.79 10.73
C ASN A 40 4.22 4.66 10.07
N PHE A 41 4.17 5.95 10.39
CA PHE A 41 5.09 6.92 9.81
C PHE A 41 6.56 6.53 10.06
N GLY A 42 7.36 6.61 9.01
CA GLY A 42 8.79 6.30 9.10
C GLY A 42 9.15 4.81 9.05
N LYS A 43 8.15 3.93 8.89
CA LYS A 43 8.36 2.46 8.90
C LYS A 43 8.33 1.81 7.53
N ARG A 44 8.27 2.60 6.47
CA ARG A 44 8.17 2.09 5.10
C ARG A 44 9.29 1.12 4.72
N LYS A 45 10.54 1.50 4.99
CA LYS A 45 11.69 0.67 4.66
C LYS A 45 11.69 -0.66 5.40
N ASP A 46 11.38 -0.63 6.69
CA ASP A 46 11.37 -1.84 7.52
C ASP A 46 10.28 -2.80 7.08
N VAL A 47 9.08 -2.27 6.80
CA VAL A 47 7.96 -3.09 6.33
C VAL A 47 8.26 -3.66 4.94
N ALA A 48 8.83 -2.87 4.05
CA ALA A 48 9.19 -3.34 2.70
C ALA A 48 10.20 -4.49 2.75
N ALA A 49 11.20 -4.42 3.63
CA ALA A 49 12.19 -5.48 3.78
C ALA A 49 11.54 -6.79 4.27
N LYS A 50 10.64 -6.70 5.24
CA LYS A 50 9.91 -7.87 5.75
C LYS A 50 8.94 -8.44 4.72
N ALA A 51 8.36 -7.58 3.89
CA ALA A 51 7.44 -7.98 2.83
C ALA A 51 8.10 -8.89 1.80
N VAL A 52 9.33 -8.59 1.42
CA VAL A 52 10.09 -9.43 0.49
C VAL A 52 10.31 -10.81 1.10
N GLN A 53 10.60 -10.88 2.40
CA GLN A 53 10.78 -12.15 3.10
C GLN A 53 9.47 -12.94 3.21
N ALA A 54 8.34 -12.27 3.29
CA ALA A 54 7.03 -12.93 3.34
C ALA A 54 6.71 -13.65 2.03
N GLY A 55 7.18 -13.12 0.90
CA GLY A 55 7.07 -13.73 -0.41
C GLY A 55 5.73 -13.56 -1.09
N GLY A 56 5.67 -13.96 -2.36
CA GLY A 56 4.49 -13.81 -3.21
C GLY A 56 3.28 -14.60 -2.75
N ASP A 57 3.46 -15.73 -2.07
CA ASP A 57 2.38 -16.55 -1.53
C ASP A 57 1.51 -15.79 -0.51
N LYS A 58 2.08 -14.75 0.09
CA LYS A 58 1.41 -13.88 1.06
C LYS A 58 1.16 -12.49 0.48
N ASN A 59 1.15 -12.35 -0.85
CA ASN A 59 0.98 -11.08 -1.56
C ASN A 59 2.00 -10.01 -1.12
N TYR A 60 3.18 -10.43 -0.65
CA TYR A 60 4.20 -9.55 -0.08
C TYR A 60 3.65 -8.69 1.07
N VAL A 61 2.81 -9.29 1.90
CA VAL A 61 2.27 -8.66 3.11
C VAL A 61 2.91 -9.31 4.33
N PRO A 62 3.76 -8.59 5.07
CA PRO A 62 4.42 -9.14 6.25
C PRO A 62 3.51 -9.07 7.47
N GLU A 63 3.80 -9.90 8.47
CA GLU A 63 3.25 -9.73 9.81
C GLU A 63 4.15 -8.74 10.55
N ASP A 64 3.65 -7.54 10.80
CA ASP A 64 4.43 -6.48 11.45
C ASP A 64 3.51 -5.58 12.25
N PRO A 65 3.87 -5.23 13.51
CA PRO A 65 3.04 -4.35 14.33
C PRO A 65 2.88 -2.94 13.74
N ASN A 66 3.73 -2.54 12.80
CA ASN A 66 3.63 -1.25 12.12
C ASN A 66 2.66 -1.27 10.92
N LEU A 67 2.15 -2.45 10.56
CA LEU A 67 1.17 -2.58 9.47
C LEU A 67 -0.22 -2.23 9.96
N ILE A 68 -0.87 -1.27 9.29
CA ILE A 68 -2.24 -0.84 9.61
C ILE A 68 -3.24 -1.58 8.76
N ALA A 69 -2.99 -1.65 7.44
CA ALA A 69 -3.87 -2.30 6.49
C ALA A 69 -3.11 -2.68 5.23
N ALA A 70 -3.57 -3.70 4.53
CA ALA A 70 -2.92 -4.18 3.31
C ALA A 70 -3.95 -4.71 2.32
N SER A 71 -3.77 -4.37 1.04
CA SER A 71 -4.58 -4.92 -0.04
C SER A 71 -4.00 -6.24 -0.56
N ASP A 72 -4.80 -6.96 -1.33
CA ASP A 72 -4.30 -8.04 -2.17
C ASP A 72 -3.44 -7.45 -3.28
N MET A 73 -2.64 -8.31 -3.93
CA MET A 73 -1.84 -7.90 -5.07
C MET A 73 -2.73 -7.76 -6.31
N ALA A 74 -2.69 -6.60 -6.95
CA ALA A 74 -3.37 -6.36 -8.22
C ALA A 74 -2.42 -6.73 -9.36
N GLN A 75 -2.81 -7.74 -10.14
CA GLN A 75 -2.10 -8.11 -11.36
C GLN A 75 -2.39 -7.09 -12.46
N PRO A 76 -1.59 -7.02 -13.53
CA PRO A 76 -1.90 -6.13 -14.65
C PRO A 76 -3.34 -6.30 -15.13
N GLY A 77 -4.06 -5.19 -15.23
CA GLY A 77 -5.48 -5.18 -15.64
C GLY A 77 -6.48 -5.44 -14.52
N GLU A 78 -6.00 -5.77 -13.31
CA GLU A 78 -6.89 -6.05 -12.18
C GLU A 78 -7.21 -4.81 -11.34
N THR A 79 -8.34 -4.88 -10.65
CA THR A 79 -8.74 -3.90 -9.64
C THR A 79 -8.93 -4.63 -8.32
N VAL A 80 -8.33 -4.13 -7.25
CA VAL A 80 -8.53 -4.65 -5.90
C VAL A 80 -9.04 -3.53 -5.00
N VAL A 81 -9.81 -3.90 -3.99
CA VAL A 81 -10.41 -2.95 -3.04
C VAL A 81 -9.92 -3.28 -1.65
N LEU A 82 -9.47 -2.25 -0.93
CA LEU A 82 -9.09 -2.33 0.48
C LEU A 82 -10.02 -1.43 1.28
N GLU A 83 -10.63 -1.99 2.33
CA GLU A 83 -11.40 -1.21 3.29
C GLU A 83 -10.82 -1.39 4.68
N PHE A 84 -10.72 -0.29 5.42
CA PHE A 84 -10.23 -0.33 6.80
C PHE A 84 -10.71 0.89 7.57
N ASP A 85 -10.68 0.80 8.89
CA ASP A 85 -11.02 1.95 9.74
C ASP A 85 -9.82 2.87 9.84
N ALA A 86 -10.05 4.18 9.69
CA ALA A 86 -8.98 5.17 9.81
C ALA A 86 -8.34 5.07 11.20
N PRO A 87 -6.99 5.07 11.26
CA PRO A 87 -6.31 5.06 12.55
C PRO A 87 -6.46 6.39 13.28
N LYS A 88 -5.78 6.53 14.41
CA LYS A 88 -5.79 7.79 15.18
C LYS A 88 -5.26 8.95 14.34
N LYS A 89 -5.71 10.15 14.66
CA LYS A 89 -5.22 11.39 14.08
C LYS A 89 -3.68 11.40 14.03
N GLY A 90 -3.12 11.72 12.88
CA GLY A 90 -1.68 11.75 12.68
C GLY A 90 -1.29 11.50 11.23
N TYR A 91 0.00 11.25 11.03
CA TYR A 91 0.57 10.99 9.71
C TYR A 91 0.99 9.53 9.61
N TYR A 92 0.73 8.95 8.45
CA TYR A 92 1.06 7.55 8.14
C TYR A 92 1.63 7.50 6.72
N THR A 93 2.17 6.35 6.35
CA THR A 93 2.77 6.15 5.02
C THR A 93 2.03 5.02 4.30
N PHE A 94 1.89 5.12 2.99
CA PHE A 94 1.48 3.98 2.17
C PHE A 94 2.54 3.66 1.13
N LEU A 95 2.59 2.38 0.71
CA LEU A 95 3.60 1.90 -0.22
C LEU A 95 3.13 0.65 -0.94
N CYS A 96 3.82 0.32 -2.04
CA CYS A 96 3.73 -0.97 -2.70
C CYS A 96 4.90 -1.83 -2.23
N THR A 97 4.65 -3.10 -1.90
CA THR A 97 5.69 -4.00 -1.41
C THR A 97 6.18 -5.02 -2.44
N PHE A 98 5.65 -5.01 -3.66
CA PHE A 98 6.20 -5.84 -4.72
C PHE A 98 7.70 -5.52 -4.88
N PRO A 99 8.59 -6.54 -4.95
CA PRO A 99 10.03 -6.29 -4.97
C PRO A 99 10.46 -5.25 -6.00
N GLY A 100 11.23 -4.26 -5.55
CA GLY A 100 11.74 -3.18 -6.39
C GLY A 100 10.81 -1.97 -6.50
N HIS A 101 9.59 -2.02 -5.97
CA HIS A 101 8.62 -0.93 -6.13
C HIS A 101 8.58 0.06 -4.97
N TRP A 102 8.97 -0.33 -3.76
CA TRP A 102 8.73 0.46 -2.56
C TRP A 102 9.43 1.82 -2.53
N GLN A 103 10.54 1.99 -3.28
CA GLN A 103 11.25 3.27 -3.33
C GLN A 103 10.47 4.33 -4.12
N LEU A 104 9.70 3.91 -5.11
CA LEU A 104 8.98 4.81 -6.02
C LEU A 104 7.49 4.87 -5.72
N MET A 105 6.88 3.74 -5.36
CA MET A 105 5.44 3.64 -5.07
C MET A 105 5.17 3.88 -3.60
N ARG A 106 4.97 5.14 -3.25
CA ARG A 106 4.79 5.57 -1.86
C ARG A 106 3.97 6.85 -1.79
N GLY A 107 3.44 7.11 -0.61
CA GLY A 107 2.73 8.35 -0.33
C GLY A 107 2.44 8.50 1.15
N LYS A 108 1.67 9.52 1.49
CA LYS A 108 1.34 9.88 2.85
C LYS A 108 -0.17 9.78 3.07
N LEU A 109 -0.55 9.18 4.19
CA LEU A 109 -1.92 9.21 4.69
C LEU A 109 -1.98 10.23 5.83
N ILE A 110 -2.88 11.19 5.71
CA ILE A 110 -3.08 12.22 6.72
C ILE A 110 -4.45 11.98 7.36
N VAL A 111 -4.45 11.72 8.66
CA VAL A 111 -5.69 11.51 9.43
C VAL A 111 -5.94 12.74 10.29
N LYS A 112 -7.05 13.40 10.05
CA LYS A 112 -7.43 14.64 10.77
C LYS A 112 -8.46 14.41 11.84
#